data_034e911963e70af3dc376018a75ba2ad
#
_entry.id   034e911963e70af3dc376018a75ba2ad
#
_cell.length_a   1.000
_cell.length_b   1.000
_cell.length_c   1.000
_cell.angle_alpha   90.00
_cell.angle_beta   90.00
_cell.angle_gamma   90.00
#
_symmetry.space_group_name_H-M   'P 1'
#
loop_
_entity.id
_entity.type
_entity.pdbx_description
1 polymer ?
#
loop_
_entity_poly.entity_id
_entity_poly.type
_entity_poly.pdbx_seq_one_letter_code
_entity_poly.pdbx_strand_id
1 'polypeptide(L)' 'MSESLKSEFTIALDAMGGDLGPEIVILAAKESLDKHENLRIVFFGKERELDALCKKNIRDQKRINIVTHRM' A
#
# COMPACT_ATOMS: atom_id res chain seq x y z
N MET A 1 11.27 -17.76 -16.84
CA MET A 1 10.65 -17.64 -16.86
C MET A 1 9.93 -17.07 -16.82
N SER A 2 9.69 -16.98 -16.87
CA SER A 2 8.98 -16.48 -17.13
C SER A 2 8.29 -15.59 -16.56
N GLU A 3 8.35 -14.56 -16.76
CA GLU A 3 7.83 -13.52 -16.29
C GLU A 3 6.48 -13.40 -16.58
N SER A 4 6.14 -13.72 -17.60
CA SER A 4 4.76 -13.73 -17.96
C SER A 4 4.03 -14.55 -16.98
N LEU A 5 4.74 -15.29 -16.24
CA LEU A 5 4.13 -16.05 -15.23
C LEU A 5 3.95 -15.31 -13.97
N LYS A 6 4.39 -14.04 -13.88
CA LYS A 6 4.20 -13.28 -12.71
C LYS A 6 2.77 -12.90 -12.60
N SER A 7 2.09 -13.39 -11.62
CA SER A 7 0.74 -12.98 -11.32
C SER A 7 0.80 -11.84 -10.36
N GLU A 8 -0.05 -10.88 -10.58
CA GLU A 8 -0.18 -9.83 -9.58
C GLU A 8 -0.84 -10.40 -8.35
N PHE A 9 -0.41 -9.96 -7.20
CA PHE A 9 -1.07 -10.33 -5.98
C PHE A 9 -1.29 -9.07 -5.14
N THR A 10 -2.35 -9.10 -4.37
CA THR A 10 -2.78 -7.92 -3.62
C THR A 10 -2.81 -8.24 -2.15
N ILE A 11 -2.25 -7.33 -1.38
CA ILE A 11 -2.27 -7.42 0.07
C ILE A 11 -3.08 -6.26 0.61
N ALA A 12 -3.93 -6.53 1.58
CA ALA A 12 -4.72 -5.50 2.24
C ALA A 12 -4.09 -5.17 3.58
N LEU A 13 -3.91 -3.89 3.85
CA LEU A 13 -3.31 -3.43 5.09
C LEU A 13 -4.22 -2.44 5.78
N ASP A 14 -4.45 -2.66 7.07
CA ASP A 14 -5.19 -1.72 7.89
C ASP A 14 -4.19 -0.70 8.43
N ALA A 15 -4.19 0.48 7.86
CA ALA A 15 -3.20 1.49 8.19
C ALA A 15 -3.54 2.26 9.46
N MET A 16 -4.74 2.06 9.99
CA MET A 16 -5.18 2.80 11.17
C MET A 16 -5.25 1.95 12.42
N GLY A 17 -5.04 0.64 12.28
CA GLY A 17 -5.11 -0.24 13.43
C GLY A 17 -3.75 -0.44 14.04
N GLY A 18 -3.70 -0.75 15.30
CA GLY A 18 -2.46 -1.10 15.94
C GLY A 18 -1.73 0.10 16.50
N ASP A 19 -0.55 -0.15 17.05
CA ASP A 19 0.22 0.85 17.74
C ASP A 19 1.11 1.67 16.84
N LEU A 20 1.38 1.18 15.66
CA LEU A 20 2.21 1.91 14.72
C LEU A 20 1.33 2.87 13.94
N GLY A 21 1.79 4.05 13.72
CA GLY A 21 1.01 5.02 12.98
C GLY A 21 0.95 4.69 11.50
N PRO A 22 0.07 5.37 10.76
CA PRO A 22 -0.06 5.11 9.32
C PRO A 22 1.22 5.38 8.56
N GLU A 23 2.04 6.30 9.03
CA GLU A 23 3.29 6.60 8.36
C GLU A 23 4.20 5.39 8.30
N ILE A 24 4.28 4.66 9.41
CA ILE A 24 5.13 3.46 9.46
C ILE A 24 4.60 2.40 8.51
N VAL A 25 3.28 2.24 8.46
CA VAL A 25 2.67 1.27 7.57
C VAL A 25 2.98 1.60 6.12
N ILE A 26 2.88 2.88 5.77
CA ILE A 26 3.15 3.31 4.40
C ILE A 26 4.63 3.08 4.04
N LEU A 27 5.54 3.35 4.95
CA LEU A 27 6.95 3.16 4.67
C LEU A 27 7.28 1.68 4.50
N ALA A 28 6.68 0.82 5.31
CA ALA A 28 6.88 -0.62 5.16
C ALA A 28 6.31 -1.10 3.84
N ALA A 29 5.17 -0.56 3.45
CA ALA A 29 4.56 -0.92 2.17
C ALA A 29 5.43 -0.48 1.01
N LYS A 30 6.01 0.71 1.11
CA LYS A 30 6.90 1.20 0.08
C LYS A 30 8.05 0.22 -0.13
N GLU A 31 8.62 -0.24 0.95
CA GLU A 31 9.74 -1.16 0.86
C GLU A 31 9.32 -2.46 0.19
N SER A 32 8.14 -2.97 0.53
CA SER A 32 7.65 -4.19 -0.08
C SER A 32 7.36 -4.00 -1.56
N LEU A 33 6.81 -2.85 -1.93
CA LEU A 33 6.53 -2.58 -3.34
C LEU A 33 7.82 -2.49 -4.16
N ASP A 34 8.87 -1.97 -3.54
CA ASP A 34 10.15 -1.88 -4.23
C ASP A 34 10.77 -3.26 -4.45
N LYS A 35 10.47 -4.20 -3.58
CA LYS A 35 11.03 -5.54 -3.69
C LYS A 35 10.21 -6.47 -4.57
N HIS A 36 8.94 -6.20 -4.72
CA HIS A 36 8.04 -7.12 -5.42
C HIS A 36 7.26 -6.37 -6.49
N GLU A 37 7.72 -6.45 -7.71
CA GLU A 37 7.12 -5.62 -8.75
C GLU A 37 5.70 -6.03 -9.12
N ASN A 38 5.27 -7.23 -8.74
CA ASN A 38 3.92 -7.66 -9.02
C ASN A 38 2.99 -7.54 -7.83
N LEU A 39 3.42 -6.82 -6.80
CA LEU A 39 2.61 -6.61 -5.61
C LEU A 39 1.74 -5.37 -5.77
N ARG A 40 0.49 -5.48 -5.35
CA ARG A 40 -0.41 -4.34 -5.23
C ARG A 40 -0.88 -4.29 -3.79
N ILE A 41 -1.12 -3.09 -3.29
CA ILE A 41 -1.52 -2.94 -1.90
C ILE A 41 -2.78 -2.11 -1.80
N VAL A 42 -3.70 -2.56 -0.97
CA VAL A 42 -4.91 -1.84 -0.65
C VAL A 42 -4.80 -1.40 0.80
N PHE A 43 -4.86 -0.10 1.03
CA PHE A 43 -4.82 0.44 2.38
C PHE A 43 -6.21 0.77 2.85
N PHE A 44 -6.52 0.38 4.06
CA PHE A 44 -7.78 0.73 4.70
C PHE A 44 -7.51 1.76 5.78
N GLY A 45 -8.20 2.89 5.72
CA GLY A 45 -7.99 3.92 6.71
C GLY A 45 -8.60 5.23 6.29
N LYS A 46 -8.06 6.31 6.81
CA LYS A 46 -8.53 7.65 6.49
C LYS A 46 -7.94 8.09 5.17
N GLU A 47 -8.80 8.26 4.19
CA GLU A 47 -8.36 8.47 2.83
C GLU A 47 -7.45 9.68 2.67
N ARG A 48 -7.81 10.80 3.25
CA ARG A 48 -7.00 12.00 3.07
C ARG A 48 -5.60 11.83 3.60
N GLU A 49 -5.52 11.28 4.79
CA GLU A 49 -4.24 11.11 5.43
C GLU A 49 -3.39 10.11 4.68
N LEU A 50 -3.99 8.99 4.28
CA LEU A 50 -3.25 7.97 3.56
C LEU A 50 -2.85 8.44 2.17
N ASP A 51 -3.71 9.18 1.51
CA ASP A 51 -3.40 9.67 0.18
C ASP A 51 -2.18 10.59 0.22
N ALA A 52 -2.13 11.48 1.19
CA ALA A 52 -0.99 12.38 1.33
C ALA A 52 0.29 11.61 1.59
N LEU A 53 0.23 10.61 2.46
CA LEU A 53 1.41 9.82 2.78
C LEU A 53 1.86 8.98 1.59
N CYS A 54 0.92 8.42 0.86
CA CYS A 54 1.26 7.62 -0.30
C CYS A 54 1.88 8.46 -1.39
N LYS A 55 1.34 9.64 -1.63
CA LYS A 55 1.89 10.50 -2.66
C LYS A 55 3.30 10.96 -2.32
N LYS A 56 3.56 11.11 -1.05
CA LYS A 56 4.86 11.54 -0.60
C LYS A 56 5.89 10.43 -0.68
N ASN A 57 5.48 9.20 -0.45
CA ASN A 57 6.43 8.11 -0.24
C ASN A 57 6.44 7.04 -1.31
N ILE A 58 5.34 6.85 -2.03
CA ILE A 58 5.24 5.77 -3.00
C ILE A 58 5.24 6.34 -4.39
N ARG A 59 6.16 5.86 -5.20
CA ARG A 59 6.34 6.39 -6.52
C ARG A 59 5.26 5.94 -7.49
N ASP A 60 4.96 4.66 -7.48
CA ASP A 60 4.02 4.10 -8.44
C ASP A 60 2.63 4.02 -7.83
N GLN A 61 1.87 5.09 -8.02
CA GLN A 61 0.55 5.20 -7.44
C GLN A 61 -0.44 4.21 -8.03
N LYS A 62 -0.13 3.66 -9.18
CA LYS A 62 -1.05 2.72 -9.82
C LYS A 62 -1.10 1.38 -9.10
N ARG A 63 -0.14 1.12 -8.26
CA ARG A 63 -0.07 -0.15 -7.57
C ARG A 63 -0.71 -0.12 -6.20
N ILE A 64 -1.32 0.99 -5.84
CA ILE A 64 -1.97 1.11 -4.54
C ILE A 64 -3.40 1.59 -4.70
N ASN A 65 -4.21 1.22 -3.74
CA ASN A 65 -5.57 1.70 -3.60
C ASN A 65 -5.80 2.06 -2.15
N ILE A 66 -6.66 3.03 -1.93
CA ILE A 66 -7.02 3.44 -0.58
C ILE A 66 -8.52 3.29 -0.45
N VAL A 67 -8.94 2.56 0.55
CA VAL A 67 -10.36 2.37 0.85
C VAL A 67 -10.65 3.03 2.17
N THR A 68 -11.62 3.93 2.17
CA THR A 68 -12.00 4.62 3.38
C THR A 68 -12.55 3.64 4.40
N HIS A 69 -12.00 3.70 5.58
CA HIS A 69 -12.44 2.85 6.66
C HIS A 69 -13.65 3.50 7.29
N ARG A 70 -14.82 2.92 7.03
CA ARG A 70 -16.04 3.52 7.46
C ARG A 70 -16.70 2.63 8.49
N MET A 71 -17.16 3.23 9.54
CA MET A 71 -17.79 2.46 10.60
C MET A 71 -19.29 2.38 10.40
#